data_3cda295864d1a223465369c17ae0d33c
#
_entry.id   3cda295864d1a223465369c17ae0d33c
#
_cell.length_a   1.000
_cell.length_b   1.000
_cell.length_c   1.000
_cell.angle_alpha   90.00
_cell.angle_beta   90.00
_cell.angle_gamma   90.00
#
_symmetry.space_group_name_H-M   'P 1'
#
loop_
_entity.id
_entity.type
_entity.pdbx_description
1 polymer ?
#
loop_
_entity_poly.entity_id
_entity_poly.type
_entity_poly.pdbx_seq_one_letter_code
_entity_poly.pdbx_strand_id
1 'polypeptide(L)'
;MKKIFLLLLTMTIGLGAFAQLPKVSQSKYFEMRKYYAHPGKLPDLLKRFEDHTMRLFEKAGMENIIYLIPDENTDNSMTYILGYPDVESRDKMWASFSNDPDWKKAYEASHVNGPLVAKVESTFMVLAPELNDTPIPTGSGIFQLRTYHCFPNKIENIQARFRDHTRDLFAKQGLKNYPYFLTVEKDGSQPKLVYLLGHDSKEAFTKAFDSFRVDPEWIKVRDASEMSGKIVEKVDEEFFKSLKYSPIK
;
A
#
# COMPACT_ATOMS: atom_id res chain seq x y z
N MET A 1 55.98 45.96 -22.09
CA MET A 1 54.79 45.89 -21.27
C MET A 1 53.91 44.76 -21.77
N LYS A 2 54.02 43.58 -21.16
CA LYS A 2 53.21 42.37 -21.51
C LYS A 2 51.99 42.33 -20.59
N LYS A 3 50.79 42.47 -21.20
CA LYS A 3 49.52 42.30 -20.47
C LYS A 3 49.19 40.81 -20.35
N ILE A 4 49.15 40.29 -19.13
CA ILE A 4 48.68 38.93 -18.85
C ILE A 4 47.16 39.00 -18.69
N PHE A 5 46.42 38.33 -19.57
CA PHE A 5 44.97 38.12 -19.44
C PHE A 5 44.75 36.88 -18.55
N LEU A 6 44.19 37.11 -17.37
CA LEU A 6 43.78 36.03 -16.44
C LEU A 6 42.36 35.61 -16.82
N LEU A 7 42.20 34.40 -17.37
CA LEU A 7 40.90 33.83 -17.70
C LEU A 7 40.33 33.15 -16.44
N LEU A 8 39.35 33.77 -15.80
CA LEU A 8 38.60 33.15 -14.72
C LEU A 8 37.58 32.13 -15.31
N LEU A 9 37.88 30.85 -15.15
CA LEU A 9 36.95 29.77 -15.48
C LEU A 9 35.97 29.60 -14.33
N THR A 10 34.75 30.13 -14.46
CA THR A 10 33.66 29.89 -13.48
C THR A 10 33.08 28.51 -13.70
N MET A 11 33.43 27.59 -12.81
CA MET A 11 32.86 26.24 -12.73
C MET A 11 31.47 26.32 -12.10
N THR A 12 30.40 26.34 -12.91
CA THR A 12 29.02 26.22 -12.41
C THR A 12 28.79 24.77 -11.99
N ILE A 13 28.84 24.52 -10.67
CA ILE A 13 28.39 23.26 -10.10
C ILE A 13 26.84 23.25 -10.23
N GLY A 14 26.36 22.52 -11.22
CA GLY A 14 24.94 22.21 -11.33
C GLY A 14 24.53 21.36 -10.10
N LEU A 15 23.83 21.96 -9.15
CA LEU A 15 23.08 21.20 -8.13
C LEU A 15 22.00 20.42 -8.89
N GLY A 16 22.29 19.17 -9.20
CA GLY A 16 21.25 18.21 -9.58
C GLY A 16 20.24 18.14 -8.47
N ALA A 17 19.04 18.64 -8.69
CA ALA A 17 17.91 18.38 -7.82
C ALA A 17 17.68 16.87 -7.83
N PHE A 18 18.19 16.18 -6.81
CA PHE A 18 17.75 14.81 -6.52
C PHE A 18 16.26 14.92 -6.21
N ALA A 19 15.42 14.51 -7.14
CA ALA A 19 14.00 14.33 -6.90
C ALA A 19 13.89 13.38 -5.70
N GLN A 20 13.46 13.91 -4.57
CA GLN A 20 13.26 13.14 -3.35
C GLN A 20 12.14 12.15 -3.68
N LEU A 21 12.47 10.86 -3.74
CA LEU A 21 11.47 9.81 -3.96
C LEU A 21 10.37 9.97 -2.89
N PRO A 22 9.10 9.76 -3.25
CA PRO A 22 8.01 10.01 -2.32
C PRO A 22 8.18 9.18 -1.06
N LYS A 23 8.13 9.83 0.10
CA LYS A 23 8.03 9.15 1.39
C LYS A 23 6.72 8.36 1.40
N VAL A 24 6.71 7.26 2.16
CA VAL A 24 5.56 6.36 2.30
C VAL A 24 4.26 7.13 2.58
N SER A 25 4.27 8.11 3.45
CA SER A 25 3.14 8.98 3.78
C SER A 25 3.50 9.89 4.97
N GLN A 26 2.77 10.99 5.15
CA GLN A 26 2.78 11.77 6.39
C GLN A 26 1.75 11.23 7.40
N SER A 27 0.86 10.35 6.95
CA SER A 27 -0.17 9.73 7.79
C SER A 27 0.44 8.76 8.80
N LYS A 28 -0.20 8.64 9.97
CA LYS A 28 0.18 7.72 11.04
C LYS A 28 -0.86 6.63 11.29
N TYR A 29 -2.06 6.82 10.76
CA TYR A 29 -3.16 5.89 10.87
C TYR A 29 -3.74 5.64 9.49
N PHE A 30 -4.08 4.39 9.18
CA PHE A 30 -4.53 3.97 7.87
C PHE A 30 -5.77 3.12 7.97
N GLU A 31 -6.60 3.17 6.93
CA GLU A 31 -7.76 2.31 6.78
C GLU A 31 -7.76 1.68 5.40
N MET A 32 -7.59 0.37 5.34
CA MET A 32 -7.84 -0.42 4.13
C MET A 32 -9.32 -0.77 4.08
N ARG A 33 -9.98 -0.45 2.98
CA ARG A 33 -11.40 -0.69 2.78
C ARG A 33 -11.60 -1.56 1.54
N LYS A 34 -12.29 -2.69 1.72
CA LYS A 34 -12.77 -3.52 0.60
C LYS A 34 -14.27 -3.26 0.41
N TYR A 35 -14.62 -2.77 -0.77
CA TYR A 35 -15.99 -2.50 -1.18
C TYR A 35 -16.46 -3.61 -2.10
N TYR A 36 -17.57 -4.24 -1.77
CA TYR A 36 -18.27 -5.20 -2.61
C TYR A 36 -19.42 -4.47 -3.29
N ALA A 37 -19.39 -4.39 -4.62
CA ALA A 37 -20.44 -3.77 -5.38
C ALA A 37 -21.63 -4.72 -5.57
N HIS A 38 -22.84 -4.16 -5.71
CA HIS A 38 -23.98 -4.95 -6.18
C HIS A 38 -23.71 -5.50 -7.60
N PRO A 39 -24.36 -6.60 -8.02
CA PRO A 39 -24.20 -7.16 -9.37
C PRO A 39 -24.35 -6.09 -10.45
N GLY A 40 -23.34 -5.98 -11.34
CA GLY A 40 -23.29 -5.00 -12.43
C GLY A 40 -22.97 -3.56 -12.02
N LYS A 41 -22.76 -3.26 -10.71
CA LYS A 41 -22.52 -1.90 -10.20
C LYS A 41 -21.06 -1.49 -10.02
N LEU A 42 -20.14 -2.42 -10.19
CA LEU A 42 -18.71 -2.10 -10.04
C LEU A 42 -18.22 -1.02 -11.01
N PRO A 43 -18.56 -1.02 -12.31
CA PRO A 43 -18.14 0.06 -13.21
C PRO A 43 -18.61 1.45 -12.76
N ASP A 44 -19.86 1.57 -12.31
CA ASP A 44 -20.42 2.83 -11.82
C ASP A 44 -19.70 3.26 -10.53
N LEU A 45 -19.40 2.32 -9.65
CA LEU A 45 -18.64 2.57 -8.42
C LEU A 45 -17.24 3.10 -8.75
N LEU A 46 -16.47 2.43 -9.63
CA LEU A 46 -15.14 2.85 -10.05
C LEU A 46 -15.18 4.24 -10.68
N LYS A 47 -16.18 4.52 -11.55
CA LYS A 47 -16.36 5.83 -12.16
C LYS A 47 -16.63 6.92 -11.11
N ARG A 48 -17.46 6.67 -10.10
CA ARG A 48 -17.70 7.63 -9.01
C ARG A 48 -16.41 7.92 -8.22
N PHE A 49 -15.57 6.91 -7.99
CA PHE A 49 -14.26 7.12 -7.34
C PHE A 49 -13.36 8.03 -8.17
N GLU A 50 -13.25 7.77 -9.47
CA GLU A 50 -12.44 8.55 -10.39
C GLU A 50 -12.92 9.99 -10.53
N ASP A 51 -14.21 10.18 -10.77
CA ASP A 51 -14.77 11.51 -11.09
C ASP A 51 -14.92 12.41 -9.86
N HIS A 52 -15.16 11.82 -8.68
CA HIS A 52 -15.58 12.59 -7.51
C HIS A 52 -14.88 12.17 -6.21
N THR A 53 -14.91 10.88 -5.85
CA THR A 53 -14.67 10.45 -4.48
C THR A 53 -13.24 10.76 -4.02
N MET A 54 -12.22 10.47 -4.84
CA MET A 54 -10.83 10.71 -4.47
C MET A 54 -10.55 12.18 -4.18
N ARG A 55 -10.96 13.08 -5.08
CA ARG A 55 -10.81 14.53 -4.89
C ARG A 55 -11.52 15.02 -3.61
N LEU A 56 -12.66 14.44 -3.30
CA LEU A 56 -13.43 14.81 -2.11
C LEU A 56 -12.83 14.24 -0.83
N PHE A 57 -12.16 13.10 -0.88
CA PHE A 57 -11.33 12.61 0.22
C PHE A 57 -10.18 13.58 0.50
N GLU A 58 -9.45 14.03 -0.52
CA GLU A 58 -8.39 15.04 -0.38
C GLU A 58 -8.92 16.37 0.19
N LYS A 59 -10.08 16.84 -0.32
CA LYS A 59 -10.76 18.04 0.21
C LYS A 59 -11.08 17.92 1.69
N ALA A 60 -11.41 16.71 2.16
CA ALA A 60 -11.67 16.43 3.57
C ALA A 60 -10.38 16.23 4.40
N GLY A 61 -9.20 16.23 3.76
CA GLY A 61 -7.89 16.07 4.41
C GLY A 61 -7.36 14.63 4.46
N MET A 62 -8.08 13.66 3.87
CA MET A 62 -7.63 12.26 3.78
C MET A 62 -6.55 12.12 2.71
N GLU A 63 -5.56 11.27 2.97
CA GLU A 63 -4.53 10.93 1.98
C GLU A 63 -4.94 9.69 1.18
N ASN A 64 -4.99 9.82 -0.15
CA ASN A 64 -5.20 8.69 -1.05
C ASN A 64 -3.88 7.93 -1.21
N ILE A 65 -3.81 6.65 -0.78
CA ILE A 65 -2.58 5.84 -0.84
C ILE A 65 -2.57 4.96 -2.08
N ILE A 66 -3.51 4.03 -2.21
CA ILE A 66 -3.58 3.08 -3.33
C ILE A 66 -5.02 2.64 -3.58
N TYR A 67 -5.34 2.37 -4.84
CA TYR A 67 -6.64 1.86 -5.29
C TYR A 67 -6.43 0.64 -6.18
N LEU A 68 -7.02 -0.47 -5.80
CA LEU A 68 -6.75 -1.80 -6.32
C LEU A 68 -8.04 -2.49 -6.79
N ILE A 69 -7.92 -3.27 -7.85
CA ILE A 69 -8.96 -4.19 -8.28
C ILE A 69 -8.37 -5.61 -8.31
N PRO A 70 -9.05 -6.64 -7.75
CA PRO A 70 -8.58 -8.02 -7.84
C PRO A 70 -8.28 -8.43 -9.28
N ASP A 71 -7.18 -9.14 -9.51
CA ASP A 71 -6.80 -9.65 -10.85
C ASP A 71 -7.87 -10.62 -11.37
N GLU A 72 -8.38 -11.48 -10.49
CA GLU A 72 -9.53 -12.34 -10.70
C GLU A 72 -10.69 -11.86 -9.83
N ASN A 73 -11.45 -10.87 -10.32
CA ASN A 73 -12.50 -10.19 -9.54
C ASN A 73 -13.82 -10.98 -9.56
N THR A 74 -13.87 -12.08 -8.84
CA THR A 74 -15.05 -12.96 -8.75
C THR A 74 -16.11 -12.47 -7.75
N ASP A 75 -15.71 -11.60 -6.81
CA ASP A 75 -16.58 -11.05 -5.76
C ASP A 75 -17.07 -9.63 -6.04
N ASN A 76 -16.77 -9.11 -7.25
CA ASN A 76 -17.22 -7.79 -7.69
C ASN A 76 -16.74 -6.66 -6.77
N SER A 77 -15.49 -6.71 -6.32
CA SER A 77 -14.95 -5.81 -5.31
C SER A 77 -13.87 -4.88 -5.83
N MET A 78 -13.59 -3.84 -5.04
CA MET A 78 -12.39 -3.01 -5.11
C MET A 78 -11.82 -2.80 -3.71
N THR A 79 -10.50 -2.64 -3.60
CA THR A 79 -9.81 -2.37 -2.33
C THR A 79 -9.03 -1.06 -2.44
N TYR A 80 -9.05 -0.25 -1.38
CA TYR A 80 -8.25 0.96 -1.33
C TYR A 80 -7.75 1.24 0.09
N ILE A 81 -6.69 2.03 0.18
CA ILE A 81 -6.11 2.45 1.46
C ILE A 81 -6.13 3.98 1.52
N LEU A 82 -6.66 4.51 2.62
CA LEU A 82 -6.58 5.91 2.99
C LEU A 82 -5.67 6.10 4.19
N GLY A 83 -4.99 7.24 4.23
CA GLY A 83 -4.16 7.67 5.34
C GLY A 83 -4.76 8.87 6.08
N TYR A 84 -4.49 8.94 7.38
CA TYR A 84 -4.95 9.98 8.30
C TYR A 84 -3.82 10.39 9.24
N PRO A 85 -3.80 11.65 9.76
CA PRO A 85 -2.82 12.06 10.76
C PRO A 85 -2.86 11.18 12.02
N ASP A 86 -4.07 10.82 12.48
CA ASP A 86 -4.35 9.99 13.65
C ASP A 86 -5.80 9.47 13.64
N VAL A 87 -6.15 8.70 14.67
CA VAL A 87 -7.49 8.09 14.84
C VAL A 87 -8.59 9.15 14.96
N GLU A 88 -8.36 10.19 15.73
CA GLU A 88 -9.35 11.27 15.97
C GLU A 88 -9.61 12.08 14.70
N SER A 89 -8.55 12.40 13.97
CA SER A 89 -8.64 13.10 12.69
C SER A 89 -9.44 12.29 11.66
N ARG A 90 -9.29 10.97 11.65
CA ARG A 90 -10.05 10.08 10.75
C ARG A 90 -11.55 10.30 10.88
N ASP A 91 -12.09 10.31 12.08
CA ASP A 91 -13.55 10.45 12.28
C ASP A 91 -14.04 11.84 11.88
N LYS A 92 -13.28 12.89 12.18
CA LYS A 92 -13.57 14.27 11.75
C LYS A 92 -13.56 14.41 10.23
N MET A 93 -12.59 13.80 9.55
CA MET A 93 -12.45 13.83 8.09
C MET A 93 -13.61 13.07 7.41
N TRP A 94 -14.00 11.91 7.93
CA TRP A 94 -15.17 11.20 7.42
C TRP A 94 -16.46 11.98 7.63
N ALA A 95 -16.65 12.67 8.75
CA ALA A 95 -17.79 13.54 8.99
C ALA A 95 -17.81 14.72 8.01
N SER A 96 -16.65 15.34 7.76
CA SER A 96 -16.49 16.41 6.79
C SER A 96 -16.85 15.95 5.38
N PHE A 97 -16.29 14.83 4.93
CA PHE A 97 -16.60 14.22 3.63
C PHE A 97 -18.09 13.90 3.47
N SER A 98 -18.69 13.24 4.45
CA SER A 98 -20.10 12.80 4.39
C SER A 98 -21.08 13.98 4.36
N ASN A 99 -20.69 15.12 4.92
CA ASN A 99 -21.50 16.33 4.94
C ASN A 99 -21.23 17.27 3.74
N ASP A 100 -20.21 17.01 2.95
CA ASP A 100 -19.85 17.83 1.79
C ASP A 100 -20.99 17.83 0.76
N PRO A 101 -21.46 19.01 0.30
CA PRO A 101 -22.56 19.10 -0.68
C PRO A 101 -22.19 18.47 -2.03
N ASP A 102 -20.94 18.56 -2.47
CA ASP A 102 -20.48 17.92 -3.72
C ASP A 102 -20.53 16.40 -3.61
N TRP A 103 -20.19 15.86 -2.43
CA TRP A 103 -20.33 14.44 -2.17
C TRP A 103 -21.79 14.00 -2.19
N LYS A 104 -22.68 14.69 -1.49
CA LYS A 104 -24.12 14.37 -1.49
C LYS A 104 -24.69 14.34 -2.90
N LYS A 105 -24.36 15.34 -3.71
CA LYS A 105 -24.76 15.39 -5.12
C LYS A 105 -24.22 14.22 -5.94
N ALA A 106 -22.93 13.90 -5.80
CA ALA A 106 -22.30 12.78 -6.51
C ALA A 106 -22.89 11.44 -6.06
N TYR A 107 -23.14 11.29 -4.76
CA TYR A 107 -23.77 10.11 -4.18
C TYR A 107 -25.15 9.88 -4.75
N GLU A 108 -26.04 10.89 -4.69
CA GLU A 108 -27.40 10.84 -5.22
C GLU A 108 -27.41 10.53 -6.72
N ALA A 109 -26.60 11.23 -7.52
CA ALA A 109 -26.50 11.01 -8.96
C ALA A 109 -26.08 9.58 -9.30
N SER A 110 -25.17 8.99 -8.52
CA SER A 110 -24.70 7.61 -8.73
C SER A 110 -25.69 6.53 -8.27
N HIS A 111 -26.73 6.91 -7.50
CA HIS A 111 -27.73 5.99 -6.94
C HIS A 111 -29.06 5.98 -7.70
N VAL A 112 -29.20 6.74 -8.80
CA VAL A 112 -30.44 6.80 -9.60
C VAL A 112 -30.94 5.40 -10.03
N ASN A 113 -30.01 4.50 -10.31
CA ASN A 113 -30.30 3.10 -10.69
C ASN A 113 -30.08 2.11 -9.51
N GLY A 114 -30.25 2.56 -8.27
CA GLY A 114 -30.07 1.77 -7.06
C GLY A 114 -28.67 1.88 -6.43
N PRO A 115 -28.48 1.26 -5.26
CA PRO A 115 -27.24 1.35 -4.50
C PRO A 115 -26.07 0.70 -5.25
N LEU A 116 -24.86 1.29 -5.14
CA LEU A 116 -23.66 0.76 -5.76
C LEU A 116 -22.96 -0.29 -4.87
N VAL A 117 -22.94 -0.06 -3.54
CA VAL A 117 -22.16 -0.85 -2.58
C VAL A 117 -23.09 -1.73 -1.75
N ALA A 118 -22.83 -3.04 -1.79
CA ALA A 118 -23.56 -4.03 -1.02
C ALA A 118 -22.94 -4.26 0.38
N LYS A 119 -21.61 -4.20 0.49
CA LYS A 119 -20.88 -4.48 1.72
C LYS A 119 -19.57 -3.69 1.75
N VAL A 120 -19.13 -3.31 2.95
CA VAL A 120 -17.82 -2.71 3.20
C VAL A 120 -17.13 -3.48 4.32
N GLU A 121 -15.88 -3.83 4.09
CA GLU A 121 -14.97 -4.31 5.13
C GLU A 121 -13.89 -3.25 5.36
N SER A 122 -13.53 -3.03 6.62
CA SER A 122 -12.48 -2.07 7.01
C SER A 122 -11.46 -2.75 7.89
N THR A 123 -10.18 -2.55 7.56
CA THR A 123 -9.04 -2.95 8.38
C THR A 123 -8.25 -1.71 8.75
N PHE A 124 -8.13 -1.45 10.05
CA PHE A 124 -7.35 -0.33 10.56
C PHE A 124 -5.89 -0.74 10.75
N MET A 125 -4.96 0.17 10.43
CA MET A 125 -3.55 -0.14 10.37
C MET A 125 -2.70 1.06 10.80
N VAL A 126 -1.46 0.77 11.21
CA VAL A 126 -0.36 1.72 11.34
C VAL A 126 0.82 1.25 10.51
N LEU A 127 1.75 2.13 10.14
CA LEU A 127 2.99 1.68 9.50
C LEU A 127 3.75 0.75 10.45
N ALA A 128 4.21 -0.38 9.92
CA ALA A 128 5.09 -1.27 10.67
C ALA A 128 6.41 -0.55 10.96
N PRO A 129 6.82 -0.43 12.23
CA PRO A 129 8.08 0.21 12.60
C PRO A 129 9.26 -0.40 11.85
N GLU A 130 10.22 0.43 11.43
CA GLU A 130 11.48 0.01 10.79
C GLU A 130 11.35 -0.78 9.47
N LEU A 131 10.14 -0.94 8.93
CA LEU A 131 9.91 -1.64 7.64
C LEU A 131 9.60 -0.68 6.47
N ASN A 132 9.57 0.63 6.69
CA ASN A 132 9.19 1.64 5.70
C ASN A 132 10.26 2.72 5.53
N ASP A 133 11.51 2.33 5.56
CA ASP A 133 12.70 3.19 5.43
C ASP A 133 13.15 3.37 3.97
N THR A 134 12.60 2.62 3.05
CA THR A 134 12.90 2.70 1.61
C THR A 134 11.84 3.51 0.86
N PRO A 135 12.22 4.20 -0.24
CA PRO A 135 11.27 4.88 -1.10
C PRO A 135 10.25 3.92 -1.70
N ILE A 136 9.01 4.41 -1.92
CA ILE A 136 7.98 3.62 -2.61
C ILE A 136 8.41 3.41 -4.07
N PRO A 137 8.49 2.15 -4.54
CA PRO A 137 8.78 1.88 -5.94
C PRO A 137 7.63 2.35 -6.85
N THR A 138 7.91 2.51 -8.12
CA THR A 138 6.94 2.89 -9.14
C THR A 138 6.80 1.81 -10.20
N GLY A 139 5.66 1.82 -10.90
CA GLY A 139 5.47 1.04 -12.12
C GLY A 139 5.42 -0.47 -11.88
N SER A 140 4.45 -0.96 -11.12
CA SER A 140 4.12 -2.39 -11.06
C SER A 140 2.90 -2.70 -11.91
N GLY A 141 2.98 -3.74 -12.74
CA GLY A 141 1.84 -4.25 -13.52
C GLY A 141 0.89 -5.11 -12.67
N ILE A 142 1.42 -5.70 -11.59
CA ILE A 142 0.69 -6.55 -10.66
C ILE A 142 1.15 -6.29 -9.23
N PHE A 143 0.23 -6.43 -8.28
CA PHE A 143 0.48 -6.38 -6.85
C PHE A 143 -0.02 -7.66 -6.19
N GLN A 144 0.66 -8.14 -5.16
CA GLN A 144 0.12 -9.14 -4.26
C GLN A 144 -0.01 -8.52 -2.86
N LEU A 145 -1.24 -8.43 -2.37
CA LEU A 145 -1.53 -8.09 -0.99
C LEU A 145 -1.38 -9.35 -0.14
N ARG A 146 -0.59 -9.24 0.93
CA ARG A 146 -0.31 -10.36 1.83
C ARG A 146 -0.61 -9.95 3.25
N THR A 147 -1.36 -10.82 3.96
CA THR A 147 -1.64 -10.66 5.39
C THR A 147 -1.11 -11.87 6.14
N TYR A 148 -0.14 -11.63 7.03
CA TYR A 148 0.49 -12.67 7.84
C TYR A 148 -0.16 -12.74 9.21
N HIS A 149 -0.77 -13.88 9.50
CA HIS A 149 -1.24 -14.26 10.82
C HIS A 149 -0.12 -15.01 11.53
N CYS A 150 0.43 -14.43 12.57
CA CYS A 150 1.50 -15.05 13.33
C CYS A 150 0.96 -15.87 14.50
N PHE A 151 1.70 -16.91 14.88
CA PHE A 151 1.47 -17.59 16.15
C PHE A 151 1.57 -16.59 17.32
N PRO A 152 0.91 -16.84 18.47
CA PRO A 152 0.93 -15.93 19.62
C PRO A 152 2.34 -15.49 20.01
N ASN A 153 2.52 -14.20 20.26
CA ASN A 153 3.80 -13.56 20.63
C ASN A 153 4.89 -13.66 19.56
N LYS A 154 4.55 -13.87 18.27
CA LYS A 154 5.52 -13.96 17.17
C LYS A 154 5.56 -12.73 16.24
N ILE A 155 4.77 -11.69 16.52
CA ILE A 155 4.72 -10.49 15.68
C ILE A 155 6.07 -9.74 15.62
N GLU A 156 6.78 -9.64 16.73
CA GLU A 156 8.11 -9.04 16.77
C GLU A 156 9.14 -9.87 15.98
N ASN A 157 9.04 -11.20 16.05
CA ASN A 157 9.91 -12.10 15.31
C ASN A 157 9.75 -11.94 13.79
N ILE A 158 8.51 -11.81 13.30
CA ILE A 158 8.27 -11.61 11.86
C ILE A 158 8.77 -10.23 11.42
N GLN A 159 8.55 -9.17 12.20
CA GLN A 159 9.05 -7.84 11.89
C GLN A 159 10.59 -7.83 11.82
N ALA A 160 11.28 -8.43 12.80
CA ALA A 160 12.73 -8.54 12.79
C ALA A 160 13.23 -9.30 11.55
N ARG A 161 12.62 -10.46 11.19
CA ARG A 161 12.99 -11.21 9.99
C ARG A 161 12.80 -10.40 8.71
N PHE A 162 11.73 -9.59 8.62
CA PHE A 162 11.51 -8.72 7.46
C PHE A 162 12.50 -7.57 7.41
N ARG A 163 12.75 -6.90 8.54
CA ARG A 163 13.68 -5.79 8.66
C ARG A 163 15.10 -6.20 8.28
N ASP A 164 15.57 -7.31 8.86
CA ASP A 164 16.97 -7.69 8.81
C ASP A 164 17.33 -8.48 7.53
N HIS A 165 16.33 -9.10 6.86
CA HIS A 165 16.61 -10.00 5.75
C HIS A 165 15.57 -10.03 4.63
N THR A 166 14.25 -10.23 4.96
CA THR A 166 13.28 -10.67 3.95
C THR A 166 13.07 -9.64 2.84
N ARG A 167 13.03 -8.35 3.18
CA ARG A 167 12.84 -7.26 2.20
C ARG A 167 13.96 -7.21 1.17
N ASP A 168 15.21 -7.36 1.62
CA ASP A 168 16.38 -7.37 0.74
C ASP A 168 16.39 -8.61 -0.15
N LEU A 169 16.00 -9.76 0.38
CA LEU A 169 15.88 -11.00 -0.37
C LEU A 169 14.75 -10.93 -1.40
N PHE A 170 13.63 -10.27 -1.11
CA PHE A 170 12.61 -9.96 -2.10
C PHE A 170 13.15 -9.06 -3.21
N ALA A 171 13.83 -7.97 -2.86
CA ALA A 171 14.43 -7.06 -3.82
C ALA A 171 15.49 -7.75 -4.71
N LYS A 172 16.31 -8.65 -4.14
CA LYS A 172 17.29 -9.48 -4.87
C LYS A 172 16.63 -10.32 -5.97
N GLN A 173 15.39 -10.77 -5.76
CA GLN A 173 14.63 -11.52 -6.75
C GLN A 173 13.78 -10.63 -7.68
N GLY A 174 13.89 -9.30 -7.57
CA GLY A 174 13.15 -8.34 -8.41
C GLY A 174 11.74 -8.01 -7.91
N LEU A 175 11.35 -8.51 -6.73
CA LEU A 175 10.09 -8.14 -6.11
C LEU A 175 10.20 -6.73 -5.52
N LYS A 176 9.25 -5.86 -5.84
CA LYS A 176 9.20 -4.48 -5.38
C LYS A 176 8.47 -4.43 -4.03
N ASN A 177 9.15 -3.93 -2.99
CA ASN A 177 8.58 -3.76 -1.66
C ASN A 177 7.76 -2.48 -1.59
N TYR A 178 6.47 -2.59 -1.27
CA TYR A 178 5.56 -1.49 -0.99
C TYR A 178 5.33 -1.36 0.52
N PRO A 179 4.55 -0.37 1.00
CA PRO A 179 4.41 -0.15 2.44
C PRO A 179 3.98 -1.38 3.23
N TYR A 180 4.56 -1.50 4.40
CA TYR A 180 4.30 -2.53 5.40
C TYR A 180 3.50 -1.94 6.56
N PHE A 181 2.44 -2.64 6.97
CA PHE A 181 1.54 -2.19 8.01
C PHE A 181 1.37 -3.25 9.09
N LEU A 182 1.03 -2.80 10.30
CA LEU A 182 0.46 -3.64 11.35
C LEU A 182 -1.02 -3.30 11.51
N THR A 183 -1.88 -4.31 11.62
CA THR A 183 -3.29 -4.08 11.93
C THR A 183 -3.47 -3.54 13.34
N VAL A 184 -4.53 -2.74 13.54
CA VAL A 184 -4.97 -2.28 14.86
C VAL A 184 -6.18 -3.09 15.25
N GLU A 185 -5.97 -4.05 16.15
CA GLU A 185 -7.02 -4.96 16.60
C GLU A 185 -7.76 -4.36 17.81
N LYS A 186 -9.10 -4.32 17.73
CA LYS A 186 -9.95 -3.69 18.76
C LYS A 186 -10.17 -4.59 19.97
N ASP A 187 -10.03 -5.89 19.80
CA ASP A 187 -10.23 -6.90 20.83
C ASP A 187 -8.96 -7.20 21.65
N GLY A 188 -7.87 -6.47 21.37
CA GLY A 188 -6.58 -6.68 22.04
C GLY A 188 -5.81 -7.90 21.52
N SER A 189 -6.26 -8.55 20.44
CA SER A 189 -5.50 -9.62 19.81
C SER A 189 -4.21 -9.09 19.18
N GLN A 190 -3.28 -10.00 18.91
CA GLN A 190 -2.01 -9.67 18.28
C GLN A 190 -2.22 -9.07 16.87
N PRO A 191 -1.50 -7.99 16.52
CA PRO A 191 -1.54 -7.44 15.16
C PRO A 191 -1.13 -8.46 14.09
N LYS A 192 -1.63 -8.25 12.87
CA LYS A 192 -1.19 -8.95 11.66
C LYS A 192 -0.24 -8.06 10.86
N LEU A 193 0.74 -8.65 10.20
CA LEU A 193 1.59 -7.92 9.26
C LEU A 193 0.90 -7.92 7.88
N VAL A 194 0.59 -6.72 7.38
CA VAL A 194 -0.04 -6.51 6.06
C VAL A 194 0.94 -5.77 5.16
N TYR A 195 1.14 -6.25 3.94
CA TYR A 195 2.03 -5.59 2.98
C TYR A 195 1.69 -5.91 1.54
N LEU A 196 2.23 -5.11 0.64
CA LEU A 196 2.15 -5.29 -0.79
C LEU A 196 3.53 -5.58 -1.37
N LEU A 197 3.58 -6.57 -2.26
CA LEU A 197 4.69 -6.77 -3.19
C LEU A 197 4.21 -6.47 -4.61
N GLY A 198 5.09 -5.92 -5.44
CA GLY A 198 4.80 -5.65 -6.83
C GLY A 198 5.81 -6.25 -7.79
N HIS A 199 5.38 -6.46 -9.03
CA HIS A 199 6.22 -6.83 -10.17
C HIS A 199 5.57 -6.36 -11.47
N ASP A 200 6.26 -6.53 -12.58
CA ASP A 200 5.79 -6.08 -13.89
C ASP A 200 4.60 -6.93 -14.41
N SER A 201 4.56 -8.23 -14.10
CA SER A 201 3.44 -9.14 -14.42
C SER A 201 3.27 -10.24 -13.36
N LYS A 202 2.12 -10.94 -13.38
CA LYS A 202 1.82 -12.07 -12.48
C LYS A 202 2.78 -13.25 -12.70
N GLU A 203 3.12 -13.53 -13.94
CA GLU A 203 4.07 -14.58 -14.30
C GLU A 203 5.48 -14.26 -13.78
N ALA A 204 5.93 -13.01 -13.97
CA ALA A 204 7.22 -12.55 -13.47
C ALA A 204 7.25 -12.55 -11.94
N PHE A 205 6.16 -12.12 -11.27
CA PHE A 205 6.01 -12.21 -9.83
C PHE A 205 6.13 -13.65 -9.32
N THR A 206 5.38 -14.58 -9.93
CA THR A 206 5.39 -16.00 -9.53
C THR A 206 6.78 -16.59 -9.64
N LYS A 207 7.47 -16.36 -10.78
CA LYS A 207 8.84 -16.81 -10.98
C LYS A 207 9.82 -16.24 -9.95
N ALA A 208 9.73 -14.94 -9.65
CA ALA A 208 10.57 -14.28 -8.66
C ALA A 208 10.32 -14.83 -7.25
N PHE A 209 9.03 -15.03 -6.90
CA PHE A 209 8.66 -15.55 -5.58
C PHE A 209 9.04 -17.04 -5.41
N ASP A 210 8.96 -17.85 -6.46
CA ASP A 210 9.43 -19.23 -6.43
C ASP A 210 10.96 -19.29 -6.30
N SER A 211 11.70 -18.40 -6.99
CA SER A 211 13.14 -18.26 -6.81
C SER A 211 13.51 -17.87 -5.38
N PHE A 212 12.75 -16.93 -4.78
CA PHE A 212 12.93 -16.56 -3.38
C PHE A 212 12.72 -17.73 -2.43
N ARG A 213 11.69 -18.56 -2.64
CA ARG A 213 11.37 -19.70 -1.76
C ARG A 213 12.48 -20.74 -1.67
N VAL A 214 13.26 -20.90 -2.74
CA VAL A 214 14.36 -21.87 -2.82
C VAL A 214 15.74 -21.24 -2.63
N ASP A 215 15.84 -19.94 -2.41
CA ASP A 215 17.09 -19.24 -2.15
C ASP A 215 17.73 -19.78 -0.86
N PRO A 216 18.98 -20.31 -0.90
CA PRO A 216 19.64 -20.88 0.29
C PRO A 216 19.77 -19.88 1.44
N GLU A 217 19.93 -18.58 1.14
CA GLU A 217 20.01 -17.54 2.14
C GLU A 217 18.66 -17.37 2.84
N TRP A 218 17.56 -17.35 2.08
CA TRP A 218 16.21 -17.33 2.66
C TRP A 218 15.96 -18.54 3.55
N ILE A 219 16.28 -19.75 3.07
CA ILE A 219 16.10 -21.00 3.85
C ILE A 219 16.85 -20.90 5.18
N LYS A 220 18.13 -20.48 5.16
CA LYS A 220 18.94 -20.29 6.37
C LYS A 220 18.29 -19.27 7.34
N VAL A 221 17.85 -18.12 6.84
CA VAL A 221 17.22 -17.07 7.65
C VAL A 221 15.90 -17.54 8.26
N ARG A 222 15.05 -18.18 7.44
CA ARG A 222 13.79 -18.75 7.91
C ARG A 222 14.02 -19.75 9.05
N ASP A 223 14.87 -20.73 8.81
CA ASP A 223 15.13 -21.81 9.76
C ASP A 223 15.74 -21.28 11.06
N ALA A 224 16.69 -20.34 10.97
CA ALA A 224 17.26 -19.68 12.14
C ALA A 224 16.21 -18.89 12.94
N SER A 225 15.32 -18.15 12.25
CA SER A 225 14.28 -17.37 12.93
C SER A 225 13.17 -18.23 13.56
N GLU A 226 13.04 -19.49 13.14
CA GLU A 226 12.02 -20.42 13.61
C GLU A 226 12.56 -21.50 14.59
N MET A 227 13.81 -21.38 15.05
CA MET A 227 14.38 -22.31 16.05
C MET A 227 13.57 -22.40 17.33
N SER A 228 12.89 -21.33 17.75
CA SER A 228 11.98 -21.30 18.91
C SER A 228 10.50 -21.56 18.54
N GLY A 229 10.26 -22.22 17.41
CA GLY A 229 8.94 -22.51 16.86
C GLY A 229 8.56 -21.64 15.69
N LYS A 230 7.58 -22.09 14.91
CA LYS A 230 7.07 -21.39 13.73
C LYS A 230 6.60 -19.99 14.08
N ILE A 231 6.86 -19.05 13.19
CA ILE A 231 6.42 -17.65 13.33
C ILE A 231 5.05 -17.45 12.68
N VAL A 232 4.83 -17.97 11.48
CA VAL A 232 3.63 -17.71 10.67
C VAL A 232 2.70 -18.92 10.77
N GLU A 233 1.47 -18.67 11.16
CA GLU A 233 0.39 -19.66 11.21
C GLU A 233 -0.32 -19.77 9.85
N LYS A 234 -0.69 -18.61 9.28
CA LYS A 234 -1.44 -18.49 8.03
C LYS A 234 -1.02 -17.27 7.24
N VAL A 235 -1.08 -17.35 5.94
CA VAL A 235 -0.96 -16.21 5.02
C VAL A 235 -2.21 -16.12 4.17
N ASP A 236 -2.89 -14.98 4.19
CA ASP A 236 -3.88 -14.63 3.18
C ASP A 236 -3.16 -13.85 2.07
N GLU A 237 -3.42 -14.20 0.81
CA GLU A 237 -2.79 -13.54 -0.33
C GLU A 237 -3.78 -13.41 -1.49
N GLU A 238 -3.74 -12.26 -2.14
CA GLU A 238 -4.60 -11.96 -3.30
C GLU A 238 -3.84 -11.08 -4.29
N PHE A 239 -3.99 -11.35 -5.58
CA PHE A 239 -3.41 -10.53 -6.65
C PHE A 239 -4.34 -9.40 -7.08
N PHE A 240 -3.73 -8.25 -7.34
CA PHE A 240 -4.43 -7.02 -7.71
C PHE A 240 -3.73 -6.28 -8.85
N LYS A 241 -4.50 -5.50 -9.59
CA LYS A 241 -4.02 -4.42 -10.45
C LYS A 241 -4.34 -3.07 -9.82
N SER A 242 -3.46 -2.09 -9.97
CA SER A 242 -3.80 -0.73 -9.58
C SER A 242 -4.81 -0.13 -10.57
N LEU A 243 -5.77 0.63 -10.04
CA LEU A 243 -6.67 1.41 -10.88
C LEU A 243 -5.90 2.59 -11.52
N LYS A 244 -6.33 3.01 -12.72
CA LYS A 244 -5.63 4.05 -13.50
C LYS A 244 -5.44 5.38 -12.77
N TYR A 245 -6.31 5.67 -11.81
CA TYR A 245 -6.28 6.87 -10.98
C TYR A 245 -5.56 6.67 -9.63
N SER A 246 -5.03 5.48 -9.36
CA SER A 246 -4.29 5.19 -8.12
C SER A 246 -2.99 6.01 -8.03
N PRO A 247 -2.66 6.62 -6.87
CA PRO A 247 -1.38 7.30 -6.67
C PRO A 247 -0.18 6.34 -6.78
N ILE A 248 -0.28 5.16 -6.17
CA ILE A 248 0.71 4.07 -6.31
C ILE A 248 0.31 3.19 -7.51
N LYS A 249 1.29 2.97 -8.40
CA LYS A 249 1.14 2.16 -9.62
C LYS A 249 2.28 1.18 -9.75
#